data_fba769f4d4f065f9e367c9a955692960
#
_entry.id   fba769f4d4f065f9e367c9a955692960
#
_cell.length_a   1.000
_cell.length_b   1.000
_cell.length_c   1.000
_cell.angle_alpha   90.00
_cell.angle_beta   90.00
_cell.angle_gamma   90.00
#
_symmetry.space_group_name_H-M   'P 1'
#
loop_
_entity.id
_entity.type
_entity.pdbx_description
1 polymer ?
#
loop_
_entity_poly.entity_id
_entity_poly.type
_entity_poly.pdbx_seq_one_letter_code
_entity_poly.pdbx_strand_id
1 'polypeptide(L)'
;MNNFIDNLAEKLTPLAGKLGSNRYLSVLRDAFMLSFPLTMFGSIVVVLNNLPFWSDDMKGTLGGLFGNGQNATMSIMTIFITFGIGYYLTRSYDEDGIFGGAVSLASYLILTPFNFTTAEGVEVSGALSLDRLGAKGMFIGMLAAFIAAEVYVRITKKGIVIKMPEGVPDAVARSFAALIPAISTLTVFLLLSALVSGVFTTNLHDVVYTVIQKPLVGLGKQFACKL
;
A
#
# COMPACT_ATOMS: atom_id res chain seq x y z
N MET A 1 -11.67 28.33 -30.83
CA MET A 1 -11.69 27.54 -29.59
C MET A 1 -11.16 26.10 -29.82
N ASN A 2 -11.32 25.53 -31.02
CA ASN A 2 -10.84 24.21 -31.40
C ASN A 2 -9.31 24.10 -31.42
N ASN A 3 -8.57 25.07 -31.94
CA ASN A 3 -7.12 25.02 -32.08
C ASN A 3 -6.34 24.89 -30.71
N PHE A 4 -6.91 25.40 -29.62
CA PHE A 4 -6.29 25.25 -28.29
C PHE A 4 -6.48 23.84 -27.76
N ILE A 5 -7.67 23.27 -27.95
CA ILE A 5 -7.96 21.89 -27.52
C ILE A 5 -7.17 20.88 -28.35
N ASP A 6 -7.09 21.12 -29.68
CA ASP A 6 -6.33 20.26 -30.60
C ASP A 6 -4.83 20.29 -30.29
N ASN A 7 -4.23 21.45 -30.07
CA ASN A 7 -2.83 21.60 -29.64
C ASN A 7 -2.56 20.98 -28.25
N LEU A 8 -3.54 21.06 -27.33
CA LEU A 8 -3.43 20.42 -26.02
C LEU A 8 -3.50 18.89 -26.16
N ALA A 9 -4.43 18.40 -26.97
CA ALA A 9 -4.57 16.97 -27.24
C ALA A 9 -3.32 16.40 -27.94
N GLU A 10 -2.77 17.10 -28.93
CA GLU A 10 -1.57 16.70 -29.66
C GLU A 10 -0.34 16.59 -28.75
N LYS A 11 -0.21 17.46 -27.73
CA LYS A 11 0.86 17.40 -26.73
C LYS A 11 0.61 16.40 -25.61
N LEU A 12 -0.66 16.24 -25.19
CA LEU A 12 -1.02 15.35 -24.07
C LEU A 12 -1.10 13.89 -24.51
N THR A 13 -1.52 13.60 -25.74
CA THR A 13 -1.64 12.22 -26.23
C THR A 13 -0.32 11.43 -26.18
N PRO A 14 0.82 11.95 -26.67
CA PRO A 14 2.09 11.23 -26.56
C PRO A 14 2.58 11.12 -25.12
N LEU A 15 2.28 12.11 -24.28
CA LEU A 15 2.61 12.07 -22.84
C LEU A 15 1.77 11.01 -22.12
N ALA A 16 0.47 10.97 -22.40
CA ALA A 16 -0.44 9.94 -21.88
C ALA A 16 -0.05 8.53 -22.35
N GLY A 17 0.37 8.39 -23.62
CA GLY A 17 0.90 7.14 -24.14
C GLY A 17 2.17 6.68 -23.44
N LYS A 18 3.13 7.56 -23.22
CA LYS A 18 4.37 7.27 -22.45
C LYS A 18 4.09 6.94 -20.99
N LEU A 19 3.15 7.64 -20.34
CA LEU A 19 2.73 7.35 -18.99
C LEU A 19 2.01 6.00 -18.91
N GLY A 20 1.11 5.71 -19.85
CA GLY A 20 0.37 4.45 -19.91
C GLY A 20 1.22 3.22 -20.19
N SER A 21 2.37 3.40 -20.89
CA SER A 21 3.33 2.31 -21.17
C SER A 21 4.36 2.12 -20.05
N ASN A 22 4.42 3.01 -19.06
CA ASN A 22 5.33 2.87 -17.93
C ASN A 22 4.85 1.77 -16.98
N ARG A 23 5.69 0.73 -16.80
CA ARG A 23 5.39 -0.43 -15.95
C ARG A 23 4.93 -0.03 -14.54
N TYR A 24 5.65 0.84 -13.88
CA TYR A 24 5.35 1.25 -12.50
C TYR A 24 4.02 2.00 -12.39
N LEU A 25 3.70 2.85 -13.37
CA LEU A 25 2.43 3.58 -13.39
C LEU A 25 1.25 2.65 -13.71
N SER A 26 1.44 1.67 -14.60
CA SER A 26 0.42 0.65 -14.85
C SER A 26 0.15 -0.20 -13.61
N VAL A 27 1.22 -0.66 -12.95
CA VAL A 27 1.12 -1.42 -11.70
C VAL A 27 0.41 -0.61 -10.60
N LEU A 28 0.76 0.66 -10.47
CA LEU A 28 0.13 1.55 -9.49
C LEU A 28 -1.37 1.70 -9.76
N ARG A 29 -1.75 1.97 -11.02
CA ARG A 29 -3.14 2.02 -11.46
C ARG A 29 -3.88 0.73 -11.10
N ASP A 30 -3.31 -0.43 -11.44
CA ASP A 30 -3.95 -1.73 -11.26
C ASP A 30 -4.10 -2.08 -9.76
N ALA A 31 -3.14 -1.69 -8.92
CA ALA A 31 -3.23 -1.81 -7.47
C ALA A 31 -4.34 -0.94 -6.87
N PHE A 32 -4.52 0.30 -7.36
CA PHE A 32 -5.64 1.14 -6.95
C PHE A 32 -6.98 0.58 -7.43
N MET A 33 -7.04 0.04 -8.65
CA MET A 33 -8.25 -0.62 -9.17
C MET A 33 -8.62 -1.86 -8.37
N LEU A 34 -7.65 -2.60 -7.82
CA LEU A 34 -7.90 -3.71 -6.90
C LEU A 34 -8.60 -3.23 -5.62
N SER A 35 -8.19 -2.09 -5.07
CA SER A 35 -8.77 -1.55 -3.84
C SER A 35 -10.09 -0.80 -4.06
N PHE A 36 -10.44 -0.46 -5.31
CA PHE A 36 -11.60 0.36 -5.64
C PHE A 36 -12.93 -0.20 -5.13
N PRO A 37 -13.28 -1.51 -5.33
CA PRO A 37 -14.54 -2.05 -4.80
C PRO A 37 -14.64 -1.95 -3.28
N LEU A 38 -13.51 -2.12 -2.58
CA LEU A 38 -13.44 -2.07 -1.11
C LEU A 38 -13.66 -0.63 -0.61
N THR A 39 -13.03 0.34 -1.26
CA THR A 39 -13.22 1.76 -0.93
C THR A 39 -14.62 2.25 -1.26
N MET A 40 -15.23 1.76 -2.35
CA MET A 40 -16.63 2.03 -2.67
C MET A 40 -17.57 1.51 -1.60
N PHE A 41 -17.38 0.26 -1.16
CA PHE A 41 -18.16 -0.30 -0.04
C PHE A 41 -17.99 0.54 1.23
N GLY A 42 -16.75 0.87 1.60
CA GLY A 42 -16.48 1.72 2.76
C GLY A 42 -17.14 3.08 2.67
N SER A 43 -17.15 3.71 1.48
CA SER A 43 -17.81 5.00 1.25
C SER A 43 -19.32 4.91 1.43
N ILE A 44 -19.97 3.86 0.93
CA ILE A 44 -21.40 3.61 1.12
C ILE A 44 -21.71 3.47 2.62
N VAL A 45 -20.89 2.70 3.34
CA VAL A 45 -21.05 2.50 4.79
C VAL A 45 -20.93 3.82 5.56
N VAL A 46 -19.95 4.67 5.20
CA VAL A 46 -19.79 6.01 5.80
C VAL A 46 -21.02 6.89 5.54
N VAL A 47 -21.54 6.89 4.30
CA VAL A 47 -22.77 7.63 3.98
C VAL A 47 -23.94 7.13 4.80
N LEU A 48 -24.15 5.82 4.86
CA LEU A 48 -25.23 5.23 5.66
C LEU A 48 -25.14 5.58 7.13
N ASN A 49 -23.93 5.57 7.70
CA ASN A 49 -23.71 5.91 9.12
C ASN A 49 -24.02 7.40 9.44
N ASN A 50 -23.94 8.29 8.45
CA ASN A 50 -24.12 9.73 8.62
C ASN A 50 -25.48 10.24 8.13
N LEU A 51 -26.45 9.36 7.84
CA LEU A 51 -27.78 9.77 7.40
C LEU A 51 -28.54 10.51 8.54
N PRO A 52 -29.17 11.64 8.24
CA PRO A 52 -29.80 12.51 9.27
C PRO A 52 -31.09 11.95 9.88
N PHE A 53 -31.69 10.93 9.28
CA PHE A 53 -32.96 10.34 9.75
C PHE A 53 -32.81 9.19 10.74
N TRP A 54 -31.56 8.78 11.08
CA TRP A 54 -31.33 7.79 12.13
C TRP A 54 -31.61 8.39 13.50
N SER A 55 -32.43 7.71 14.32
CA SER A 55 -32.58 8.03 15.74
C SER A 55 -31.25 7.76 16.49
N ASP A 56 -31.06 8.40 17.65
CA ASP A 56 -29.83 8.25 18.41
C ASP A 56 -29.62 6.79 18.89
N ASP A 57 -30.69 6.09 19.22
CA ASP A 57 -30.65 4.65 19.56
C ASP A 57 -30.21 3.78 18.38
N MET A 58 -30.69 4.09 17.16
CA MET A 58 -30.26 3.40 15.95
C MET A 58 -28.80 3.69 15.60
N LYS A 59 -28.34 4.94 15.78
CA LYS A 59 -26.94 5.31 15.61
C LYS A 59 -26.03 4.55 16.58
N GLY A 60 -26.45 4.36 17.83
CA GLY A 60 -25.71 3.57 18.80
C GLY A 60 -25.56 2.10 18.39
N THR A 61 -26.63 1.49 17.90
CA THR A 61 -26.66 0.07 17.51
C THR A 61 -25.96 -0.17 16.17
N LEU A 62 -26.24 0.64 15.15
CA LEU A 62 -25.71 0.49 13.81
C LEU A 62 -24.32 1.10 13.64
N GLY A 63 -23.96 2.10 14.45
CA GLY A 63 -22.69 2.80 14.37
C GLY A 63 -21.48 1.88 14.55
N GLY A 64 -21.57 0.90 15.44
CA GLY A 64 -20.54 -0.12 15.61
C GLY A 64 -20.39 -1.02 14.37
N LEU A 65 -21.52 -1.44 13.79
CA LEU A 65 -21.54 -2.26 12.57
C LEU A 65 -20.94 -1.49 11.38
N PHE A 66 -21.38 -0.26 11.17
CA PHE A 66 -20.87 0.60 10.09
C PHE A 66 -19.41 0.99 10.33
N GLY A 67 -19.01 1.25 11.59
CA GLY A 67 -17.62 1.51 11.95
C GLY A 67 -16.71 0.33 11.61
N ASN A 68 -17.14 -0.90 11.87
CA ASN A 68 -16.40 -2.11 11.49
C ASN A 68 -16.25 -2.23 9.97
N GLY A 69 -17.31 -1.95 9.21
CA GLY A 69 -17.26 -1.93 7.75
C GLY A 69 -16.27 -0.91 7.19
N GLN A 70 -16.26 0.30 7.74
CA GLN A 70 -15.30 1.35 7.38
C GLN A 70 -13.86 0.94 7.74
N ASN A 71 -13.66 0.42 8.94
CA ASN A 71 -12.34 0.02 9.44
C ASN A 71 -11.76 -1.14 8.62
N ALA A 72 -12.59 -2.11 8.24
CA ALA A 72 -12.17 -3.26 7.44
C ALA A 72 -11.87 -2.92 5.96
N THR A 73 -12.17 -1.70 5.50
CA THR A 73 -12.00 -1.29 4.11
C THR A 73 -11.14 -0.03 3.99
N MET A 74 -11.69 1.14 4.27
CA MET A 74 -11.01 2.42 4.07
C MET A 74 -9.86 2.65 5.06
N SER A 75 -10.05 2.25 6.34
CA SER A 75 -9.03 2.49 7.37
C SER A 75 -7.79 1.61 7.23
N ILE A 76 -7.87 0.53 6.41
CA ILE A 76 -6.73 -0.36 6.14
C ILE A 76 -6.38 -0.45 4.64
N MET A 77 -6.79 0.55 3.85
CA MET A 77 -6.63 0.52 2.39
C MET A 77 -5.18 0.35 1.93
N THR A 78 -4.21 0.80 2.71
CA THR A 78 -2.77 0.63 2.40
C THR A 78 -2.37 -0.83 2.32
N ILE A 79 -2.98 -1.72 3.09
CA ILE A 79 -2.73 -3.16 3.03
C ILE A 79 -3.05 -3.71 1.64
N PHE A 80 -4.22 -3.36 1.11
CA PHE A 80 -4.66 -3.83 -0.21
C PHE A 80 -3.81 -3.26 -1.34
N ILE A 81 -3.47 -1.97 -1.28
CA ILE A 81 -2.63 -1.30 -2.28
C ILE A 81 -1.21 -1.88 -2.26
N THR A 82 -0.61 -2.07 -1.08
CA THR A 82 0.74 -2.62 -0.93
C THR A 82 0.82 -4.05 -1.48
N PHE A 83 -0.15 -4.90 -1.13
CA PHE A 83 -0.26 -6.23 -1.70
C PHE A 83 -0.45 -6.18 -3.21
N GLY A 84 -1.35 -5.32 -3.70
CA GLY A 84 -1.63 -5.14 -5.12
C GLY A 84 -0.40 -4.73 -5.93
N ILE A 85 0.37 -3.75 -5.45
CA ILE A 85 1.61 -3.33 -6.10
C ILE A 85 2.60 -4.50 -6.21
N GLY A 86 2.82 -5.21 -5.10
CA GLY A 86 3.70 -6.38 -5.08
C GLY A 86 3.24 -7.46 -6.06
N TYR A 87 1.94 -7.74 -6.07
CA TYR A 87 1.34 -8.72 -6.96
C TYR A 87 1.51 -8.35 -8.44
N TYR A 88 1.06 -7.15 -8.83
CA TYR A 88 1.09 -6.74 -10.24
C TYR A 88 2.50 -6.48 -10.74
N LEU A 89 3.40 -5.94 -9.92
CA LEU A 89 4.79 -5.72 -10.32
C LEU A 89 5.51 -7.05 -10.54
N THR A 90 5.38 -7.99 -9.62
CA THR A 90 6.00 -9.32 -9.77
C THR A 90 5.45 -10.04 -11.00
N ARG A 91 4.13 -9.99 -11.21
CA ARG A 91 3.48 -10.57 -12.38
C ARG A 91 3.92 -9.92 -13.70
N SER A 92 4.21 -8.62 -13.68
CA SER A 92 4.71 -7.91 -14.87
C SER A 92 6.13 -8.34 -15.29
N TYR A 93 6.80 -9.10 -14.44
CA TYR A 93 8.08 -9.74 -14.70
C TYR A 93 7.98 -11.23 -15.02
N ASP A 94 6.74 -11.74 -15.20
CA ASP A 94 6.41 -13.15 -15.47
C ASP A 94 6.74 -14.09 -14.29
N GLU A 95 6.73 -13.55 -13.06
CA GLU A 95 6.96 -14.30 -11.83
C GLU A 95 5.65 -14.44 -11.02
N ASP A 96 5.63 -15.30 -9.98
CA ASP A 96 4.44 -15.55 -9.18
C ASP A 96 4.04 -14.34 -8.32
N GLY A 97 2.98 -13.63 -8.76
CA GLY A 97 2.51 -12.41 -8.13
C GLY A 97 2.01 -12.60 -6.69
N ILE A 98 1.51 -13.78 -6.33
CA ILE A 98 0.97 -14.02 -4.99
C ILE A 98 2.07 -13.87 -3.95
N PHE A 99 3.22 -14.48 -4.19
CA PHE A 99 4.36 -14.35 -3.28
C PHE A 99 4.94 -12.94 -3.29
N GLY A 100 5.02 -12.29 -4.47
CA GLY A 100 5.41 -10.89 -4.57
C GLY A 100 4.52 -9.96 -3.76
N GLY A 101 3.19 -10.15 -3.82
CA GLY A 101 2.22 -9.40 -3.04
C GLY A 101 2.39 -9.63 -1.53
N ALA A 102 2.49 -10.89 -1.11
CA ALA A 102 2.65 -11.26 0.30
C ALA A 102 3.96 -10.71 0.88
N VAL A 103 5.08 -10.82 0.15
CA VAL A 103 6.39 -10.31 0.57
C VAL A 103 6.38 -8.78 0.66
N SER A 104 5.75 -8.11 -0.29
CA SER A 104 5.62 -6.64 -0.27
C SER A 104 4.79 -6.16 0.91
N LEU A 105 3.68 -6.83 1.21
CA LEU A 105 2.87 -6.53 2.39
C LEU A 105 3.64 -6.77 3.69
N ALA A 106 4.33 -7.91 3.81
CA ALA A 106 5.13 -8.22 4.99
C ALA A 106 6.28 -7.21 5.18
N SER A 107 6.93 -6.79 4.09
CA SER A 107 7.98 -5.75 4.10
C SER A 107 7.44 -4.41 4.61
N TYR A 108 6.25 -4.00 4.18
CA TYR A 108 5.59 -2.82 4.69
C TYR A 108 5.30 -2.92 6.19
N LEU A 109 4.78 -4.07 6.64
CA LEU A 109 4.49 -4.30 8.06
C LEU A 109 5.76 -4.30 8.92
N ILE A 110 6.90 -4.80 8.43
CA ILE A 110 8.20 -4.72 9.11
C ILE A 110 8.61 -3.25 9.36
N LEU A 111 8.30 -2.35 8.43
CA LEU A 111 8.59 -0.93 8.57
C LEU A 111 7.58 -0.20 9.46
N THR A 112 6.41 -0.80 9.72
CA THR A 112 5.34 -0.21 10.52
C THR A 112 5.52 -0.57 11.99
N PRO A 113 5.64 0.41 12.91
CA PRO A 113 5.78 0.08 14.32
C PRO A 113 4.52 -0.57 14.88
N PHE A 114 4.72 -1.62 15.68
CA PHE A 114 3.67 -2.36 16.42
C PHE A 114 3.40 -1.76 17.81
N ASN A 115 3.65 -0.48 17.96
CA ASN A 115 3.35 0.30 19.15
C ASN A 115 2.89 1.70 18.74
N PHE A 116 1.98 2.25 19.49
CA PHE A 116 1.54 3.64 19.34
C PHE A 116 0.99 4.17 20.66
N THR A 117 1.00 5.48 20.81
CA THR A 117 0.42 6.16 21.96
C THR A 117 -0.97 6.65 21.58
N THR A 118 -1.97 6.37 22.42
CA THR A 118 -3.33 6.87 22.23
C THR A 118 -3.40 8.37 22.48
N ALA A 119 -4.50 9.01 22.09
CA ALA A 119 -4.76 10.43 22.38
C ALA A 119 -4.77 10.77 23.88
N GLU A 120 -5.02 9.76 24.71
CA GLU A 120 -5.04 9.86 26.19
C GLU A 120 -3.65 9.62 26.82
N GLY A 121 -2.60 9.43 25.99
CA GLY A 121 -1.23 9.20 26.46
C GLY A 121 -0.91 7.77 26.85
N VAL A 122 -1.81 6.81 26.62
CA VAL A 122 -1.58 5.39 26.93
C VAL A 122 -0.77 4.74 25.82
N GLU A 123 0.36 4.10 26.18
CA GLU A 123 1.15 3.31 25.24
C GLU A 123 0.51 1.93 25.04
N VAL A 124 0.22 1.62 23.77
CA VAL A 124 -0.29 0.32 23.33
C VAL A 124 0.82 -0.39 22.57
N SER A 125 1.22 -1.56 23.04
CA SER A 125 2.22 -2.43 22.39
C SER A 125 1.57 -3.66 21.78
N GLY A 126 2.17 -4.19 20.70
CA GLY A 126 1.65 -5.37 19.99
C GLY A 126 0.43 -5.10 19.12
N ALA A 127 0.15 -3.83 18.80
CA ALA A 127 -0.99 -3.43 17.99
C ALA A 127 -0.57 -2.48 16.85
N LEU A 128 -1.31 -2.51 15.76
CA LEU A 128 -1.13 -1.64 14.61
C LEU A 128 -2.15 -0.49 14.65
N SER A 129 -1.67 0.74 14.50
CA SER A 129 -2.56 1.89 14.38
C SER A 129 -3.26 1.91 13.02
N LEU A 130 -4.60 2.07 13.02
CA LEU A 130 -5.38 2.27 11.79
C LEU A 130 -4.91 3.49 10.98
N ASP A 131 -4.43 4.53 11.66
CA ASP A 131 -3.85 5.71 11.00
C ASP A 131 -2.70 5.35 10.06
N ARG A 132 -1.87 4.38 10.44
CA ARG A 132 -0.73 3.92 9.65
C ARG A 132 -1.13 2.94 8.55
N LEU A 133 -2.20 2.19 8.74
CA LEU A 133 -2.73 1.24 7.74
C LEU A 133 -3.64 1.91 6.69
N GLY A 134 -4.18 3.09 7.01
CA GLY A 134 -5.01 3.90 6.13
C GLY A 134 -4.21 4.87 5.27
N ALA A 135 -4.85 5.96 4.85
CA ALA A 135 -4.30 6.93 3.91
C ALA A 135 -2.95 7.54 4.32
N LYS A 136 -2.68 7.69 5.62
CA LYS A 136 -1.39 8.22 6.11
C LYS A 136 -0.22 7.27 5.83
N GLY A 137 -0.46 5.95 5.86
CA GLY A 137 0.56 4.95 5.57
C GLY A 137 0.75 4.67 4.08
N MET A 138 -0.16 5.15 3.22
CA MET A 138 -0.22 4.78 1.81
C MET A 138 1.09 5.09 1.07
N PHE A 139 1.67 6.25 1.31
CA PHE A 139 2.88 6.68 0.58
C PHE A 139 4.07 5.77 0.89
N ILE A 140 4.29 5.46 2.17
CA ILE A 140 5.36 4.54 2.57
C ILE A 140 5.04 3.09 2.14
N GLY A 141 3.77 2.69 2.19
CA GLY A 141 3.31 1.40 1.69
C GLY A 141 3.62 1.20 0.21
N MET A 142 3.34 2.21 -0.62
CA MET A 142 3.69 2.18 -2.05
C MET A 142 5.19 2.05 -2.28
N LEU A 143 6.00 2.89 -1.62
CA LEU A 143 7.46 2.83 -1.76
C LEU A 143 8.02 1.47 -1.31
N ALA A 144 7.60 0.99 -0.14
CA ALA A 144 8.00 -0.31 0.38
C ALA A 144 7.63 -1.44 -0.58
N ALA A 145 6.41 -1.42 -1.14
CA ALA A 145 5.94 -2.44 -2.05
C ALA A 145 6.74 -2.49 -3.35
N PHE A 146 7.01 -1.33 -3.97
CA PHE A 146 7.83 -1.28 -5.17
C PHE A 146 9.25 -1.82 -4.93
N ILE A 147 9.89 -1.38 -3.85
CA ILE A 147 11.25 -1.83 -3.52
C ILE A 147 11.26 -3.33 -3.19
N ALA A 148 10.31 -3.81 -2.39
CA ALA A 148 10.22 -5.21 -2.00
C ALA A 148 10.01 -6.13 -3.21
N ALA A 149 9.06 -5.79 -4.09
CA ALA A 149 8.79 -6.58 -5.29
C ALA A 149 9.99 -6.58 -6.25
N GLU A 150 10.68 -5.45 -6.44
CA GLU A 150 11.91 -5.39 -7.24
C GLU A 150 13.02 -6.26 -6.66
N VAL A 151 13.26 -6.22 -5.35
CA VAL A 151 14.27 -7.05 -4.69
C VAL A 151 13.90 -8.53 -4.84
N TYR A 152 12.65 -8.89 -4.55
CA TYR A 152 12.13 -10.25 -4.68
C TYR A 152 12.33 -10.81 -6.09
N VAL A 153 11.88 -10.07 -7.11
CA VAL A 153 11.99 -10.47 -8.52
C VAL A 153 13.46 -10.62 -8.95
N ARG A 154 14.32 -9.70 -8.54
CA ARG A 154 15.76 -9.78 -8.89
C ARG A 154 16.43 -11.03 -8.33
N ILE A 155 16.08 -11.43 -7.11
CA ILE A 155 16.61 -12.66 -6.49
C ILE A 155 16.06 -13.88 -7.20
N THR A 156 14.75 -13.91 -7.47
CA THR A 156 14.09 -15.01 -8.21
C THR A 156 14.69 -15.19 -9.60
N LYS A 157 14.86 -14.12 -10.37
CA LYS A 157 15.44 -14.16 -11.73
C LYS A 157 16.91 -14.55 -11.77
N LYS A 158 17.65 -14.34 -10.68
CA LYS A 158 19.02 -14.88 -10.56
C LYS A 158 19.06 -16.39 -10.34
N GLY A 159 17.91 -17.05 -10.22
CA GLY A 159 17.82 -18.49 -10.01
C GLY A 159 18.20 -18.92 -8.59
N ILE A 160 18.23 -17.98 -7.63
CA ILE A 160 18.51 -18.27 -6.22
C ILE A 160 17.21 -18.77 -5.58
N VAL A 161 16.80 -19.97 -5.98
CA VAL A 161 15.52 -20.60 -5.60
C VAL A 161 15.75 -22.08 -5.27
N ILE A 162 14.90 -22.63 -4.42
CA ILE A 162 14.91 -24.08 -4.13
C ILE A 162 14.13 -24.77 -5.25
N LYS A 163 14.85 -25.58 -6.04
CA LYS A 163 14.22 -26.40 -7.09
C LYS A 163 13.76 -27.71 -6.50
N MET A 164 12.51 -28.06 -6.72
CA MET A 164 11.93 -29.34 -6.31
C MET A 164 12.06 -30.37 -7.44
N PRO A 165 12.23 -31.68 -7.08
CA PRO A 165 12.25 -32.76 -8.05
C PRO A 165 10.89 -32.96 -8.73
N GLU A 166 10.89 -33.66 -9.88
CA GLU A 166 9.67 -34.04 -10.58
C GLU A 166 8.75 -34.87 -9.69
N GLY A 167 7.43 -34.66 -9.80
CA GLY A 167 6.42 -35.35 -9.01
C GLY A 167 5.91 -34.61 -7.77
N VAL A 168 6.52 -33.45 -7.43
CA VAL A 168 5.99 -32.58 -6.36
C VAL A 168 4.85 -31.73 -6.93
N PRO A 169 3.72 -31.58 -6.20
CA PRO A 169 2.62 -30.70 -6.63
C PRO A 169 3.09 -29.26 -6.89
N ASP A 170 2.62 -28.64 -7.98
CA ASP A 170 3.05 -27.31 -8.41
C ASP A 170 2.93 -26.23 -7.34
N ALA A 171 1.88 -26.28 -6.52
CA ALA A 171 1.69 -25.31 -5.43
C ALA A 171 2.80 -25.40 -4.37
N VAL A 172 3.25 -26.62 -4.06
CA VAL A 172 4.35 -26.87 -3.11
C VAL A 172 5.67 -26.41 -3.74
N ALA A 173 5.93 -26.81 -4.97
CA ALA A 173 7.15 -26.41 -5.68
C ALA A 173 7.31 -24.89 -5.77
N ARG A 174 6.23 -24.15 -6.09
CA ARG A 174 6.22 -22.69 -6.10
C ARG A 174 6.50 -22.07 -4.72
N SER A 175 5.92 -22.63 -3.67
CA SER A 175 6.13 -22.14 -2.30
C SER A 175 7.59 -22.27 -1.87
N PHE A 176 8.22 -23.41 -2.19
CA PHE A 176 9.65 -23.62 -1.89
C PHE A 176 10.56 -22.74 -2.77
N ALA A 177 10.22 -22.55 -4.04
CA ALA A 177 10.96 -21.64 -4.90
C ALA A 177 10.93 -20.20 -4.39
N ALA A 178 9.81 -19.75 -3.82
CA ALA A 178 9.66 -18.42 -3.26
C ALA A 178 10.40 -18.21 -1.92
N LEU A 179 10.81 -19.29 -1.22
CA LEU A 179 11.31 -19.22 0.15
C LEU A 179 12.57 -18.35 0.29
N ILE A 180 13.61 -18.64 -0.50
CA ILE A 180 14.89 -17.89 -0.45
C ILE A 180 14.69 -16.43 -0.87
N PRO A 181 14.01 -16.09 -2.00
CA PRO A 181 13.71 -14.72 -2.38
C PRO A 181 12.93 -13.97 -1.30
N ALA A 182 11.92 -14.61 -0.68
CA ALA A 182 11.13 -14.00 0.37
C ALA A 182 11.95 -13.70 1.63
N ILE A 183 12.67 -14.70 2.17
CA ILE A 183 13.53 -14.53 3.36
C ILE A 183 14.55 -13.41 3.10
N SER A 184 15.23 -13.44 1.96
CA SER A 184 16.24 -12.44 1.62
C SER A 184 15.65 -11.03 1.56
N THR A 185 14.48 -10.87 0.92
CA THR A 185 13.80 -9.57 0.83
C THR A 185 13.37 -9.08 2.20
N LEU A 186 12.73 -9.91 3.01
CA LEU A 186 12.30 -9.55 4.37
C LEU A 186 13.49 -9.21 5.27
N THR A 187 14.61 -9.92 5.14
CA THR A 187 15.86 -9.62 5.87
C THR A 187 16.40 -8.24 5.50
N VAL A 188 16.40 -7.87 4.22
CA VAL A 188 16.79 -6.51 3.78
C VAL A 188 15.92 -5.45 4.44
N PHE A 189 14.61 -5.65 4.49
CA PHE A 189 13.69 -4.71 5.13
C PHE A 189 13.84 -4.67 6.65
N LEU A 190 14.14 -5.80 7.28
CA LEU A 190 14.44 -5.85 8.71
C LEU A 190 15.71 -5.06 9.05
N LEU A 191 16.78 -5.23 8.26
CA LEU A 191 18.01 -4.47 8.41
C LEU A 191 17.78 -2.98 8.15
N LEU A 192 17.00 -2.63 7.14
CA LEU A 192 16.63 -1.25 6.85
C LEU A 192 15.87 -0.62 8.03
N SER A 193 14.90 -1.34 8.60
CA SER A 193 14.16 -0.88 9.78
C SER A 193 15.08 -0.66 10.98
N ALA A 194 16.01 -1.59 11.24
CA ALA A 194 16.99 -1.47 12.31
C ALA A 194 17.94 -0.29 12.12
N LEU A 195 18.42 -0.07 10.88
CA LEU A 195 19.28 1.08 10.56
C LEU A 195 18.56 2.41 10.79
N VAL A 196 17.31 2.54 10.30
CA VAL A 196 16.54 3.78 10.47
C VAL A 196 16.27 4.07 11.94
N SER A 197 15.86 3.06 12.71
CA SER A 197 15.61 3.20 14.14
C SER A 197 16.87 3.54 14.92
N GLY A 198 18.03 3.00 14.52
CA GLY A 198 19.32 3.28 15.17
C GLY A 198 19.88 4.66 14.85
N VAL A 199 19.71 5.15 13.62
CA VAL A 199 20.29 6.42 13.16
C VAL A 199 19.39 7.63 13.51
N PHE A 200 18.07 7.50 13.30
CA PHE A 200 17.13 8.61 13.44
C PHE A 200 16.34 8.59 14.75
N THR A 201 16.54 7.60 15.63
CA THR A 201 15.77 7.43 16.89
C THR A 201 14.26 7.51 16.70
N THR A 202 13.78 7.26 15.48
CA THR A 202 12.38 7.35 15.09
C THR A 202 12.06 6.28 14.02
N ASN A 203 10.78 6.06 13.75
CA ASN A 203 10.33 5.07 12.79
C ASN A 203 10.39 5.63 11.36
N LEU A 204 10.60 4.74 10.38
CA LEU A 204 10.61 5.13 8.97
C LEU A 204 9.29 5.82 8.54
N HIS A 205 8.16 5.44 9.11
CA HIS A 205 6.87 6.11 8.89
C HIS A 205 6.93 7.60 9.24
N ASP A 206 7.48 7.94 10.39
CA ASP A 206 7.54 9.32 10.87
C ASP A 206 8.56 10.15 10.08
N VAL A 207 9.66 9.52 9.64
CA VAL A 207 10.65 10.14 8.75
C VAL A 207 10.01 10.48 7.41
N VAL A 208 9.39 9.50 6.75
CA VAL A 208 8.76 9.69 5.44
C VAL A 208 7.58 10.67 5.53
N TYR A 209 6.77 10.58 6.58
CA TYR A 209 5.68 11.52 6.82
C TYR A 209 6.21 12.96 6.93
N THR A 210 7.26 13.17 7.71
CA THR A 210 7.80 14.51 7.97
C THR A 210 8.51 15.08 6.76
N VAL A 211 9.28 14.27 6.04
CA VAL A 211 10.13 14.72 4.94
C VAL A 211 9.36 14.88 3.64
N ILE A 212 8.41 13.98 3.37
CA ILE A 212 7.75 13.92 2.06
C ILE A 212 6.29 14.35 2.15
N GLN A 213 5.52 13.78 3.06
CA GLN A 213 4.07 13.96 3.08
C GLN A 213 3.67 15.32 3.67
N LYS A 214 4.32 15.77 4.74
CA LYS A 214 4.02 17.05 5.38
C LYS A 214 4.22 18.26 4.45
N PRO A 215 5.30 18.37 3.66
CA PRO A 215 5.46 19.43 2.66
C PRO A 215 4.38 19.39 1.58
N LEU A 216 4.02 18.19 1.06
CA LEU A 216 3.00 18.04 0.02
C LEU A 216 1.60 18.45 0.52
N VAL A 217 1.25 18.06 1.74
CA VAL A 217 -0.01 18.50 2.39
C VAL A 217 -0.02 20.00 2.63
N GLY A 218 1.13 20.60 2.98
CA GLY A 218 1.29 22.04 3.14
C GLY A 218 1.04 22.82 1.84
N LEU A 219 1.59 22.34 0.73
CA LEU A 219 1.34 22.89 -0.60
C LEU A 219 -0.14 22.79 -0.99
N GLY A 220 -0.77 21.63 -0.78
CA GLY A 220 -2.19 21.41 -1.08
C GLY A 220 -3.10 22.38 -0.31
N LYS A 221 -2.82 22.64 0.96
CA LYS A 221 -3.57 23.63 1.76
C LYS A 221 -3.40 25.07 1.25
N GLN A 222 -2.19 25.45 0.79
CA GLN A 222 -1.96 26.77 0.22
C GLN A 222 -2.70 26.98 -1.11
N PHE A 223 -2.83 25.95 -1.94
CA PHE A 223 -3.61 26.03 -3.18
C PHE A 223 -5.11 26.08 -2.90
N ALA A 224 -5.62 25.31 -1.95
CA ALA A 224 -7.04 25.31 -1.57
C ALA A 224 -7.50 26.61 -0.89
N CYS A 225 -6.59 27.36 -0.26
CA CYS A 225 -6.92 28.64 0.39
C CYS A 225 -6.84 29.85 -0.59
N LYS A 226 -6.40 29.64 -1.84
CA LYS A 226 -6.31 30.67 -2.89
C LYS A 226 -7.41 30.59 -3.94
N LEU A 227 -8.31 29.62 -3.86
CA LEU A 227 -9.53 29.44 -4.65
C LEU A 227 -10.76 29.86 -3.83
#